data_27401f5a0cd48dd1eb86cf6da90196d9
#
_entry.id   27401f5a0cd48dd1eb86cf6da90196d9
#
_cell.length_a   1.000
_cell.length_b   1.000
_cell.length_c   1.000
_cell.angle_alpha   90.00
_cell.angle_beta   90.00
_cell.angle_gamma   90.00
#
_symmetry.space_group_name_H-M   'P 1'
#
loop_
_entity.id
_entity.type
_entity.pdbx_description
1 polymer ?
#
loop_
_entity_poly.entity_id
_entity_poly.type
_entity_poly.pdbx_seq_one_letter_code
_entity_poly.pdbx_strand_id
1 'polypeptide(L)'
;YVFHCNNLFELPDSNSYYNILVNNVKNIKSRFRISFSLILNICSSLETSNINNHNKLINFIEQSMMNGDIQREIRYANDEICRINIELDKYEKINEKSKIPHDILLNYKFKKENINNYKNKQKKRLMVELNNIETDYNSNDLSDGLDILSKISDLKNNIKSQEQFKYYADNFIKSNVNAIISLFEKREYIKNVSFNLTKKGIVACNIQEVHCLVI
;
A
#
# COMPACT_ATOMS: atom_id res chain seq x y z
N TYR A 1 1.46 -8.07 -27.38
CA TYR A 1 2.90 -8.28 -27.42
C TYR A 1 3.54 -7.13 -28.18
N VAL A 2 4.54 -6.45 -27.61
CA VAL A 2 5.30 -5.39 -28.27
C VAL A 2 6.62 -6.02 -28.71
N PHE A 3 6.85 -6.12 -30.01
CA PHE A 3 8.11 -6.59 -30.57
C PHE A 3 9.06 -5.41 -30.69
N HIS A 4 10.23 -5.51 -30.09
CA HIS A 4 11.30 -4.54 -30.26
C HIS A 4 12.22 -5.05 -31.38
N CYS A 5 12.01 -4.59 -32.61
CA CYS A 5 12.93 -4.85 -33.70
C CYS A 5 14.05 -3.80 -33.67
N ASN A 6 15.30 -4.23 -33.70
CA ASN A 6 16.45 -3.35 -33.79
C ASN A 6 16.50 -2.60 -35.16
N ASN A 7 15.85 -3.16 -36.19
CA ASN A 7 15.65 -2.53 -37.47
C ASN A 7 14.16 -2.48 -37.82
N LEU A 8 13.68 -1.32 -38.23
CA LEU A 8 12.28 -1.07 -38.63
C LEU A 8 11.80 -1.88 -39.85
N PHE A 9 12.72 -2.55 -40.59
CA PHE A 9 12.45 -3.20 -41.85
C PHE A 9 12.68 -4.72 -41.86
N GLU A 10 13.14 -5.31 -40.74
CA GLU A 10 13.38 -6.74 -40.65
C GLU A 10 12.38 -7.38 -39.66
N LEU A 11 11.58 -8.30 -40.15
CA LEU A 11 10.79 -9.20 -39.28
C LEU A 11 11.74 -10.14 -38.55
N PRO A 12 11.54 -10.40 -37.25
CA PRO A 12 12.35 -11.36 -36.52
C PRO A 12 12.25 -12.74 -37.14
N ASP A 13 13.36 -13.42 -37.34
CA ASP A 13 13.39 -14.81 -37.79
C ASP A 13 12.76 -15.75 -36.71
N SER A 14 12.52 -17.00 -37.11
CA SER A 14 11.86 -17.99 -36.25
C SER A 14 12.61 -18.24 -34.94
N ASN A 15 13.95 -18.14 -34.94
CA ASN A 15 14.77 -18.35 -33.76
C ASN A 15 14.73 -17.15 -32.83
N SER A 16 14.74 -15.93 -33.38
CA SER A 16 14.53 -14.69 -32.62
C SER A 16 13.14 -14.66 -32.00
N TYR A 17 12.12 -15.14 -32.71
CA TYR A 17 10.75 -15.27 -32.20
C TYR A 17 10.67 -16.23 -31.01
N TYR A 18 11.32 -17.40 -31.14
CA TYR A 18 11.38 -18.39 -30.06
C TYR A 18 12.12 -17.86 -28.83
N ASN A 19 13.24 -17.17 -29.02
CA ASN A 19 14.00 -16.56 -27.95
C ASN A 19 13.24 -15.43 -27.23
N ILE A 20 12.41 -14.66 -27.95
CA ILE A 20 11.53 -13.64 -27.36
C ILE A 20 10.41 -14.28 -26.55
N LEU A 21 9.87 -15.42 -26.97
CA LEU A 21 8.81 -16.14 -26.25
C LEU A 21 9.32 -16.90 -25.02
N VAL A 22 10.56 -17.40 -25.06
CA VAL A 22 11.17 -18.21 -23.99
C VAL A 22 11.93 -17.35 -22.98
N ASN A 23 12.55 -16.25 -23.41
CA ASN A 23 13.23 -15.34 -22.50
C ASN A 23 12.22 -14.38 -21.86
N ASN A 24 12.19 -14.39 -20.54
CA ASN A 24 11.36 -13.58 -19.67
C ASN A 24 10.99 -12.24 -20.29
N VAL A 25 9.74 -12.11 -20.69
CA VAL A 25 9.16 -10.85 -21.14
C VAL A 25 9.37 -9.84 -20.00
N LYS A 26 10.23 -8.84 -20.22
CA LYS A 26 10.40 -7.75 -19.28
C LYS A 26 9.02 -7.12 -19.09
N ASN A 27 8.52 -7.13 -17.87
CA ASN A 27 7.24 -6.54 -17.55
C ASN A 27 7.24 -5.08 -18.03
N ILE A 28 6.32 -4.76 -18.95
CA ILE A 28 6.12 -3.38 -19.38
C ILE A 28 5.53 -2.63 -18.21
N LYS A 29 6.28 -1.66 -17.69
CA LYS A 29 5.78 -0.77 -16.63
C LYS A 29 5.08 0.42 -17.28
N SER A 30 3.89 0.75 -16.78
CA SER A 30 3.18 1.94 -17.22
C SER A 30 3.97 3.19 -16.84
N ARG A 31 4.10 4.13 -17.81
CA ARG A 31 4.57 5.50 -17.55
C ARG A 31 3.42 6.48 -17.40
N PHE A 32 2.19 5.98 -17.41
CA PHE A 32 1.01 6.80 -17.21
C PHE A 32 1.03 7.41 -15.81
N ARG A 33 0.79 8.70 -15.73
CA ARG A 33 0.71 9.44 -14.46
C ARG A 33 -0.55 10.30 -14.46
N ILE A 34 -1.20 10.37 -13.32
CA ILE A 34 -2.30 11.30 -13.11
C ILE A 34 -1.67 12.70 -12.97
N SER A 35 -1.75 13.49 -14.05
CA SER A 35 -1.21 14.85 -14.11
C SER A 35 -2.31 15.88 -14.16
N PHE A 36 -2.00 17.11 -13.78
CA PHE A 36 -2.94 18.24 -13.86
C PHE A 36 -3.43 18.44 -15.30
N SER A 37 -2.53 18.41 -16.28
CA SER A 37 -2.89 18.58 -17.69
C SER A 37 -3.82 17.48 -18.19
N LEU A 38 -3.58 16.21 -17.78
CA LEU A 38 -4.46 15.11 -18.12
C LEU A 38 -5.88 15.35 -17.60
N ILE A 39 -6.01 15.69 -16.31
CA ILE A 39 -7.32 15.92 -15.69
C ILE A 39 -8.04 17.11 -16.36
N LEU A 40 -7.34 18.22 -16.64
CA LEU A 40 -7.92 19.35 -17.36
C LEU A 40 -8.40 18.97 -18.75
N ASN A 41 -7.61 18.19 -19.50
CA ASN A 41 -7.97 17.73 -20.85
C ASN A 41 -9.21 16.82 -20.81
N ILE A 42 -9.30 15.93 -19.82
CA ILE A 42 -10.49 15.10 -19.66
C ILE A 42 -11.70 15.99 -19.29
N CYS A 43 -11.55 16.93 -18.35
CA CYS A 43 -12.63 17.86 -17.99
C CYS A 43 -13.10 18.67 -19.20
N SER A 44 -12.20 19.05 -20.11
CA SER A 44 -12.59 19.77 -21.33
C SER A 44 -13.43 18.93 -22.30
N SER A 45 -13.26 17.62 -22.29
CA SER A 45 -14.00 16.67 -23.15
C SER A 45 -15.31 16.19 -22.54
N LEU A 46 -15.56 16.48 -21.25
CA LEU A 46 -16.80 16.10 -20.59
C LEU A 46 -17.95 17.04 -20.94
N GLU A 47 -19.13 16.49 -21.15
CA GLU A 47 -20.32 17.27 -21.43
C GLU A 47 -20.72 18.17 -20.25
N THR A 48 -21.12 19.40 -20.57
CA THR A 48 -21.31 20.49 -19.62
C THR A 48 -22.45 20.34 -18.59
N SER A 49 -23.24 19.25 -18.66
CA SER A 49 -24.44 19.09 -17.84
C SER A 49 -24.62 17.75 -17.15
N ASN A 50 -23.58 16.93 -17.05
CA ASN A 50 -23.73 15.55 -16.59
C ASN A 50 -23.25 15.37 -15.13
N ILE A 51 -24.18 15.03 -14.23
CA ILE A 51 -23.93 14.76 -12.80
C ILE A 51 -22.91 13.62 -12.61
N ASN A 52 -22.69 12.78 -13.63
CA ASN A 52 -21.79 11.63 -13.57
C ASN A 52 -20.35 11.89 -14.06
N ASN A 53 -19.97 13.13 -14.27
CA ASN A 53 -18.65 13.48 -14.82
C ASN A 53 -17.49 13.02 -13.92
N HIS A 54 -17.67 13.07 -12.60
CA HIS A 54 -16.66 12.57 -11.65
C HIS A 54 -16.37 11.06 -11.84
N ASN A 55 -17.44 10.27 -11.94
CA ASN A 55 -17.28 8.83 -12.16
C ASN A 55 -16.70 8.51 -13.55
N LYS A 56 -17.08 9.27 -14.57
CA LYS A 56 -16.49 9.13 -15.92
C LYS A 56 -14.99 9.40 -15.91
N LEU A 57 -14.55 10.43 -15.18
CA LEU A 57 -13.15 10.78 -15.04
C LEU A 57 -12.36 9.65 -14.32
N ILE A 58 -12.88 9.14 -13.20
CA ILE A 58 -12.26 8.03 -12.48
C ILE A 58 -12.20 6.80 -13.35
N ASN A 59 -13.31 6.39 -13.98
CA ASN A 59 -13.38 5.23 -14.86
C ASN A 59 -12.40 5.32 -16.03
N PHE A 60 -12.20 6.50 -16.60
CA PHE A 60 -11.20 6.69 -17.67
C PHE A 60 -9.79 6.36 -17.18
N ILE A 61 -9.45 6.81 -15.98
CA ILE A 61 -8.13 6.56 -15.39
C ILE A 61 -7.99 5.09 -14.96
N GLU A 62 -9.04 4.48 -14.45
CA GLU A 62 -9.08 3.06 -14.06
C GLU A 62 -8.91 2.11 -15.26
N GLN A 63 -9.20 2.54 -16.49
CA GLN A 63 -8.93 1.78 -17.70
C GLN A 63 -7.46 1.82 -18.14
N SER A 64 -6.62 2.60 -17.46
CA SER A 64 -5.19 2.70 -17.76
C SER A 64 -4.39 1.49 -17.30
N MET A 65 -3.22 1.27 -17.93
CA MET A 65 -2.25 0.25 -17.48
C MET A 65 -1.79 0.46 -16.04
N MET A 66 -1.82 1.69 -15.53
CA MET A 66 -1.49 2.01 -14.14
C MET A 66 -2.41 1.29 -13.17
N ASN A 67 -3.71 1.23 -13.46
CA ASN A 67 -4.64 0.46 -12.63
C ASN A 67 -4.33 -1.04 -12.66
N GLY A 68 -3.93 -1.57 -13.81
CA GLY A 68 -3.47 -2.95 -13.92
C GLY A 68 -2.26 -3.25 -13.04
N ASP A 69 -1.33 -2.31 -12.92
CA ASP A 69 -0.18 -2.41 -12.01
C ASP A 69 -0.63 -2.36 -10.54
N ILE A 70 -1.51 -1.43 -10.19
CA ILE A 70 -2.10 -1.31 -8.84
C ILE A 70 -2.81 -2.61 -8.45
N GLN A 71 -3.63 -3.17 -9.32
CA GLN A 71 -4.36 -4.42 -9.05
C GLN A 71 -3.44 -5.63 -8.90
N ARG A 72 -2.27 -5.62 -9.56
CA ARG A 72 -1.24 -6.65 -9.32
C ARG A 72 -0.62 -6.53 -7.93
N GLU A 73 -0.25 -5.31 -7.52
CA GLU A 73 0.30 -5.06 -6.19
C GLU A 73 -0.68 -5.45 -5.08
N ILE A 74 -1.98 -5.15 -5.26
CA ILE A 74 -3.04 -5.57 -4.33
C ILE A 74 -3.12 -7.09 -4.24
N ARG A 75 -3.01 -7.80 -5.36
CA ARG A 75 -2.99 -9.28 -5.35
C ARG A 75 -1.78 -9.83 -4.62
N TYR A 76 -0.59 -9.28 -4.85
CA TYR A 76 0.62 -9.68 -4.11
C TYR A 76 0.47 -9.44 -2.61
N ALA A 77 -0.09 -8.30 -2.20
CA ALA A 77 -0.35 -8.04 -0.79
C ALA A 77 -1.36 -9.04 -0.19
N ASN A 78 -2.42 -9.41 -0.92
CA ASN A 78 -3.36 -10.44 -0.47
C ASN A 78 -2.70 -11.81 -0.32
N ASP A 79 -1.87 -12.22 -1.29
CA ASP A 79 -1.16 -13.49 -1.23
C ASP A 79 -0.19 -13.53 -0.05
N GLU A 80 0.48 -12.41 0.23
CA GLU A 80 1.37 -12.28 1.38
C GLU A 80 0.59 -12.31 2.71
N ILE A 81 -0.55 -11.63 2.82
CA ILE A 81 -1.43 -11.71 3.99
C ILE A 81 -1.86 -13.18 4.23
N CYS A 82 -2.23 -13.91 3.18
CA CYS A 82 -2.58 -15.31 3.31
C CYS A 82 -1.41 -16.17 3.85
N ARG A 83 -0.19 -15.94 3.36
CA ARG A 83 1.00 -16.65 3.85
C ARG A 83 1.29 -16.34 5.31
N ILE A 84 1.23 -15.06 5.67
CA ILE A 84 1.47 -14.61 7.05
C ILE A 84 0.40 -15.19 8.00
N ASN A 85 -0.87 -15.25 7.60
CA ASN A 85 -1.94 -15.86 8.40
C ASN A 85 -1.69 -17.35 8.66
N ILE A 86 -1.24 -18.11 7.66
CA ILE A 86 -0.89 -19.52 7.84
C ILE A 86 0.27 -19.68 8.84
N GLU A 87 1.26 -18.79 8.80
CA GLU A 87 2.38 -18.78 9.75
C GLU A 87 1.88 -18.38 11.15
N LEU A 88 1.05 -17.35 11.25
CA LEU A 88 0.45 -16.89 12.50
C LEU A 88 -0.32 -17.99 13.20
N ASP A 89 -1.19 -18.70 12.49
CA ASP A 89 -1.96 -19.83 13.02
C ASP A 89 -1.07 -20.93 13.61
N LYS A 90 0.12 -21.17 13.00
CA LYS A 90 1.09 -22.14 13.54
C LYS A 90 1.63 -21.65 14.87
N TYR A 91 2.07 -20.40 14.96
CA TYR A 91 2.61 -19.84 16.20
C TYR A 91 1.55 -19.69 17.30
N GLU A 92 0.31 -19.36 16.97
CA GLU A 92 -0.79 -19.31 17.92
C GLU A 92 -1.09 -20.71 18.50
N LYS A 93 -1.10 -21.76 17.67
CA LYS A 93 -1.24 -23.15 18.15
C LYS A 93 -0.07 -23.60 19.01
N ILE A 94 1.17 -23.13 18.73
CA ILE A 94 2.32 -23.42 19.57
C ILE A 94 2.18 -22.71 20.91
N ASN A 95 1.75 -21.45 20.90
CA ASN A 95 1.52 -20.65 22.09
C ASN A 95 0.41 -21.24 22.99
N GLU A 96 -0.68 -21.76 22.39
CA GLU A 96 -1.77 -22.45 23.14
C GLU A 96 -1.28 -23.73 23.85
N LYS A 97 -0.28 -24.41 23.29
CA LYS A 97 0.36 -25.59 23.89
C LYS A 97 1.50 -25.27 24.82
N SER A 98 1.81 -24.00 25.04
CA SER A 98 2.85 -23.57 25.94
C SER A 98 2.56 -24.01 27.38
N LYS A 99 3.60 -24.42 28.10
CA LYS A 99 3.53 -24.74 29.54
C LYS A 99 3.22 -23.51 30.39
N ILE A 100 3.51 -22.31 29.88
CA ILE A 100 3.32 -21.06 30.60
C ILE A 100 2.06 -20.38 30.07
N PRO A 101 1.12 -20.00 30.96
CA PRO A 101 -0.07 -19.27 30.55
C PRO A 101 0.28 -17.97 29.86
N HIS A 102 -0.47 -17.65 28.80
CA HIS A 102 -0.27 -16.46 27.97
C HIS A 102 -0.26 -15.16 28.79
N ASP A 103 -1.14 -15.02 29.76
CA ASP A 103 -1.23 -13.84 30.61
C ASP A 103 0.02 -13.63 31.47
N ILE A 104 0.65 -14.72 31.92
CA ILE A 104 1.89 -14.67 32.69
C ILE A 104 3.03 -14.21 31.79
N LEU A 105 3.12 -14.74 30.59
CA LEU A 105 4.15 -14.31 29.61
C LEU A 105 3.99 -12.83 29.23
N LEU A 106 2.77 -12.36 28.98
CA LEU A 106 2.51 -10.94 28.69
C LEU A 106 2.89 -10.04 29.87
N ASN A 107 2.52 -10.44 31.09
CA ASN A 107 2.84 -9.70 32.29
C ASN A 107 4.36 -9.66 32.55
N TYR A 108 5.04 -10.79 32.35
CA TYR A 108 6.50 -10.87 32.44
C TYR A 108 7.18 -9.98 31.41
N LYS A 109 6.76 -10.04 30.13
CA LYS A 109 7.26 -9.18 29.06
C LYS A 109 7.09 -7.70 29.41
N PHE A 110 5.87 -7.29 29.79
CA PHE A 110 5.56 -5.92 30.16
C PHE A 110 6.43 -5.41 31.32
N LYS A 111 6.59 -6.21 32.38
CA LYS A 111 7.42 -5.85 33.54
C LYS A 111 8.89 -5.73 33.15
N LYS A 112 9.41 -6.66 32.34
CA LYS A 112 10.80 -6.70 31.89
C LYS A 112 11.14 -5.49 31.00
N GLU A 113 10.26 -5.10 30.09
CA GLU A 113 10.45 -3.94 29.22
C GLU A 113 10.38 -2.61 30.00
N ASN A 114 9.49 -2.54 30.99
CA ASN A 114 9.21 -1.29 31.70
C ASN A 114 10.00 -1.11 33.01
N ILE A 115 10.79 -2.08 33.45
CA ILE A 115 11.51 -2.03 34.76
C ILE A 115 12.39 -0.79 34.91
N ASN A 116 12.93 -0.28 33.80
CA ASN A 116 13.80 0.90 33.83
C ASN A 116 13.03 2.23 33.95
N ASN A 117 11.73 2.20 33.67
CA ASN A 117 10.85 3.37 33.79
C ASN A 117 10.43 3.63 35.24
N TYR A 118 10.61 2.64 36.13
CA TYR A 118 10.24 2.72 37.53
C TYR A 118 11.46 3.03 38.41
N LYS A 119 11.24 3.76 39.54
CA LYS A 119 12.28 4.16 40.47
C LYS A 119 12.04 3.58 41.86
N ASN A 120 13.14 3.38 42.62
CA ASN A 120 13.13 3.05 44.04
C ASN A 120 12.23 1.85 44.43
N LYS A 121 11.26 2.06 45.31
CA LYS A 121 10.39 1.03 45.91
C LYS A 121 9.59 0.24 44.85
N GLN A 122 9.13 0.91 43.79
CA GLN A 122 8.37 0.27 42.75
C GLN A 122 9.26 -0.66 41.92
N LYS A 123 10.48 -0.22 41.56
CA LYS A 123 11.45 -1.06 40.83
C LYS A 123 11.81 -2.30 41.65
N LYS A 124 12.02 -2.17 42.95
CA LYS A 124 12.31 -3.33 43.82
C LYS A 124 11.14 -4.33 43.86
N ARG A 125 9.90 -3.85 43.91
CA ARG A 125 8.71 -4.76 43.86
C ARG A 125 8.63 -5.51 42.55
N LEU A 126 8.81 -4.81 41.40
CA LEU A 126 8.81 -5.45 40.09
C LEU A 126 9.95 -6.48 39.95
N MET A 127 11.13 -6.21 40.48
CA MET A 127 12.23 -7.17 40.52
C MET A 127 11.86 -8.43 41.28
N VAL A 128 11.23 -8.32 42.42
CA VAL A 128 10.78 -9.46 43.23
C VAL A 128 9.73 -10.28 42.45
N GLU A 129 8.77 -9.60 41.83
CA GLU A 129 7.75 -10.27 41.03
C GLU A 129 8.34 -10.98 39.77
N LEU A 130 9.32 -10.39 39.10
CA LEU A 130 10.04 -11.02 38.00
C LEU A 130 10.83 -12.25 38.50
N ASN A 131 11.57 -12.14 39.61
CA ASN A 131 12.29 -13.25 40.17
C ASN A 131 11.36 -14.42 40.59
N ASN A 132 10.17 -14.11 41.12
CA ASN A 132 9.20 -15.16 41.46
C ASN A 132 8.75 -15.90 40.20
N ILE A 133 8.45 -15.19 39.10
CA ILE A 133 8.09 -15.83 37.84
C ILE A 133 9.26 -16.68 37.29
N GLU A 134 10.51 -16.19 37.38
CA GLU A 134 11.71 -16.90 36.95
C GLU A 134 12.04 -18.13 37.84
N THR A 135 11.57 -18.15 39.09
CA THR A 135 11.69 -19.34 39.96
C THR A 135 10.58 -20.37 39.71
N ASP A 136 9.38 -19.90 39.37
CA ASP A 136 8.23 -20.75 39.12
C ASP A 136 8.30 -21.47 37.75
N TYR A 137 8.96 -20.82 36.78
CA TYR A 137 9.09 -21.32 35.40
C TYR A 137 10.54 -21.40 34.97
N ASN A 138 10.87 -22.43 34.17
CA ASN A 138 12.22 -22.60 33.63
C ASN A 138 12.59 -21.42 32.73
N SER A 139 13.82 -20.91 32.87
CA SER A 139 14.30 -19.76 32.09
C SER A 139 14.26 -20.00 30.56
N ASN A 140 14.48 -21.25 30.11
CA ASN A 140 14.38 -21.61 28.70
C ASN A 140 12.92 -21.55 28.21
N ASP A 141 11.97 -22.10 28.98
CA ASP A 141 10.53 -22.07 28.62
C ASP A 141 10.02 -20.62 28.59
N LEU A 142 10.52 -19.72 29.46
CA LEU A 142 10.21 -18.30 29.44
C LEU A 142 10.79 -17.60 28.22
N SER A 143 12.04 -17.88 27.87
CA SER A 143 12.66 -17.31 26.66
C SER A 143 11.92 -17.73 25.39
N ASP A 144 11.69 -19.02 25.24
CA ASP A 144 10.95 -19.57 24.08
C ASP A 144 9.54 -18.99 23.98
N GLY A 145 8.86 -18.84 25.12
CA GLY A 145 7.53 -18.21 25.16
C GLY A 145 7.56 -16.74 24.76
N LEU A 146 8.56 -15.97 25.18
CA LEU A 146 8.73 -14.57 24.77
C LEU A 146 9.04 -14.45 23.28
N ASP A 147 9.87 -15.34 22.73
CA ASP A 147 10.21 -15.34 21.30
C ASP A 147 8.98 -15.65 20.44
N ILE A 148 8.15 -16.61 20.87
CA ILE A 148 6.86 -16.91 20.22
C ILE A 148 5.92 -15.68 20.27
N LEU A 149 5.79 -15.03 21.42
CA LEU A 149 4.96 -13.82 21.55
C LEU A 149 5.47 -12.66 20.68
N SER A 150 6.79 -12.48 20.62
CA SER A 150 7.40 -11.47 19.75
C SER A 150 7.07 -11.78 18.29
N LYS A 151 7.25 -13.04 17.86
CA LYS A 151 6.96 -13.47 16.49
C LYS A 151 5.48 -13.27 16.13
N ILE A 152 4.56 -13.62 17.02
CA ILE A 152 3.11 -13.38 16.83
C ILE A 152 2.83 -11.88 16.66
N SER A 153 3.44 -11.03 17.49
CA SER A 153 3.29 -9.58 17.42
C SER A 153 3.81 -9.03 16.09
N ASP A 154 4.98 -9.48 15.64
CA ASP A 154 5.59 -9.06 14.38
C ASP A 154 4.74 -9.49 13.18
N LEU A 155 4.22 -10.71 13.17
CA LEU A 155 3.32 -11.20 12.13
C LEU A 155 2.02 -10.39 12.08
N LYS A 156 1.41 -10.07 13.23
CA LYS A 156 0.22 -9.22 13.30
C LYS A 156 0.49 -7.80 12.81
N ASN A 157 1.65 -7.24 13.13
CA ASN A 157 2.05 -5.92 12.62
C ASN A 157 2.29 -5.94 11.10
N ASN A 158 2.86 -7.02 10.57
CA ASN A 158 3.06 -7.19 9.13
C ASN A 158 1.72 -7.30 8.39
N ILE A 159 0.75 -8.07 8.90
CA ILE A 159 -0.61 -8.12 8.32
C ILE A 159 -1.20 -6.73 8.28
N LYS A 160 -1.18 -6.00 9.39
CA LYS A 160 -1.71 -4.63 9.47
C LYS A 160 -1.04 -3.69 8.46
N SER A 161 0.27 -3.82 8.27
CA SER A 161 1.01 -3.03 7.27
C SER A 161 0.56 -3.35 5.84
N GLN A 162 0.38 -4.63 5.51
CA GLN A 162 -0.11 -5.06 4.19
C GLN A 162 -1.57 -4.62 3.94
N GLU A 163 -2.43 -4.67 4.96
CA GLU A 163 -3.81 -4.18 4.88
C GLU A 163 -3.86 -2.66 4.65
N GLN A 164 -3.00 -1.90 5.33
CA GLN A 164 -2.87 -0.46 5.09
C GLN A 164 -2.38 -0.17 3.67
N PHE A 165 -1.35 -0.88 3.21
CA PHE A 165 -0.88 -0.75 1.84
C PHE A 165 -2.00 -1.02 0.83
N LYS A 166 -2.74 -2.11 0.99
CA LYS A 166 -3.90 -2.44 0.15
C LYS A 166 -4.95 -1.33 0.15
N TYR A 167 -5.29 -0.80 1.32
CA TYR A 167 -6.24 0.31 1.43
C TYR A 167 -5.78 1.56 0.66
N TYR A 168 -4.49 1.93 0.79
CA TYR A 168 -3.94 3.06 0.04
C TYR A 168 -3.89 2.80 -1.46
N ALA A 169 -3.52 1.59 -1.88
CA ALA A 169 -3.48 1.21 -3.28
C ALA A 169 -4.89 1.26 -3.91
N ASP A 170 -5.90 0.70 -3.26
CA ASP A 170 -7.30 0.72 -3.72
C ASP A 170 -7.85 2.14 -3.87
N ASN A 171 -7.46 3.04 -2.97
CA ASN A 171 -7.94 4.41 -3.00
C ASN A 171 -7.02 5.37 -3.79
N PHE A 172 -5.91 4.88 -4.34
CA PHE A 172 -4.88 5.72 -4.95
C PHE A 172 -5.42 6.63 -6.05
N ILE A 173 -6.13 6.06 -7.02
CA ILE A 173 -6.68 6.81 -8.16
C ILE A 173 -7.68 7.86 -7.66
N LYS A 174 -8.66 7.44 -6.86
CA LYS A 174 -9.71 8.32 -6.32
C LYS A 174 -9.13 9.47 -5.51
N SER A 175 -8.18 9.18 -4.61
CA SER A 175 -7.56 10.19 -3.76
C SER A 175 -6.79 11.23 -4.57
N ASN A 176 -6.00 10.79 -5.57
CA ASN A 176 -5.24 11.71 -6.42
C ASN A 176 -6.16 12.57 -7.29
N VAL A 177 -7.17 11.96 -7.91
CA VAL A 177 -8.15 12.69 -8.72
C VAL A 177 -8.88 13.74 -7.87
N ASN A 178 -9.38 13.35 -6.70
CA ASN A 178 -10.08 14.25 -5.79
C ASN A 178 -9.20 15.41 -5.32
N ALA A 179 -7.93 15.14 -5.00
CA ALA A 179 -6.98 16.17 -4.60
C ALA A 179 -6.74 17.19 -5.74
N ILE A 180 -6.62 16.72 -6.99
CA ILE A 180 -6.43 17.59 -8.15
C ILE A 180 -7.71 18.40 -8.41
N ILE A 181 -8.87 17.78 -8.38
CA ILE A 181 -10.16 18.46 -8.57
C ILE A 181 -10.35 19.55 -7.50
N SER A 182 -10.13 19.24 -6.23
CA SER A 182 -10.21 20.23 -5.14
C SER A 182 -9.25 21.40 -5.34
N LEU A 183 -8.05 21.13 -5.86
CA LEU A 183 -7.10 22.18 -6.21
C LEU A 183 -7.62 23.05 -7.38
N PHE A 184 -8.20 22.44 -8.39
CA PHE A 184 -8.75 23.15 -9.55
C PHE A 184 -9.95 24.03 -9.16
N GLU A 185 -10.82 23.56 -8.29
CA GLU A 185 -11.91 24.35 -7.72
C GLU A 185 -11.36 25.55 -6.93
N LYS A 186 -10.46 25.29 -5.99
CA LYS A 186 -9.83 26.33 -5.15
C LYS A 186 -9.10 27.40 -5.97
N ARG A 187 -8.52 27.01 -7.09
CA ARG A 187 -7.76 27.89 -7.99
C ARG A 187 -8.59 28.44 -9.15
N GLU A 188 -9.90 28.15 -9.17
CA GLU A 188 -10.85 28.62 -10.18
C GLU A 188 -10.54 28.17 -11.62
N TYR A 189 -9.97 26.98 -11.80
CA TYR A 189 -9.79 26.36 -13.12
C TYR A 189 -11.06 25.68 -13.61
N ILE A 190 -11.85 25.14 -12.69
CA ILE A 190 -13.15 24.50 -12.96
C ILE A 190 -14.24 25.16 -12.11
N LYS A 191 -15.48 25.13 -12.61
CA LYS A 191 -16.66 25.53 -11.85
C LYS A 191 -17.13 24.34 -11.02
N ASN A 192 -17.49 24.60 -9.76
CA ASN A 192 -17.98 23.59 -8.81
C ASN A 192 -19.00 22.64 -9.44
N VAL A 193 -18.97 21.37 -9.03
CA VAL A 193 -19.93 20.30 -9.32
C VAL A 193 -20.06 19.89 -10.80
N SER A 194 -19.97 20.81 -11.75
CA SER A 194 -20.20 20.52 -13.17
C SER A 194 -18.94 20.17 -13.96
N PHE A 195 -17.75 20.28 -13.38
CA PHE A 195 -16.44 20.07 -14.05
C PHE A 195 -16.22 20.96 -15.29
N ASN A 196 -17.06 22.01 -15.46
CA ASN A 196 -16.90 22.93 -16.57
C ASN A 196 -15.67 23.80 -16.36
N LEU A 197 -14.84 23.90 -17.39
CA LEU A 197 -13.69 24.78 -17.38
C LEU A 197 -14.11 26.24 -17.29
N THR A 198 -13.42 27.00 -16.46
CA THR A 198 -13.47 28.46 -16.50
C THR A 198 -12.65 28.98 -17.69
N LYS A 199 -12.65 30.30 -17.95
CA LYS A 199 -11.76 30.90 -18.94
C LYS A 199 -10.30 30.59 -18.65
N LYS A 200 -9.91 30.63 -17.37
CA LYS A 200 -8.58 30.25 -16.89
C LYS A 200 -8.28 28.78 -17.16
N GLY A 201 -9.23 27.89 -16.88
CA GLY A 201 -9.10 26.45 -17.16
C GLY A 201 -8.94 26.15 -18.65
N ILE A 202 -9.67 26.84 -19.53
CA ILE A 202 -9.55 26.72 -20.99
C ILE A 202 -8.15 27.12 -21.47
N VAL A 203 -7.64 28.25 -20.97
CA VAL A 203 -6.28 28.69 -21.31
C VAL A 203 -5.25 27.66 -20.83
N ALA A 204 -5.37 27.21 -19.58
CA ALA A 204 -4.46 26.22 -19.01
C ALA A 204 -4.47 24.86 -19.75
N CYS A 205 -5.63 24.44 -20.25
CA CYS A 205 -5.78 23.21 -21.03
C CYS A 205 -5.03 23.28 -22.38
N ASN A 206 -4.97 24.48 -22.99
CA ASN A 206 -4.36 24.67 -24.31
C ASN A 206 -2.84 24.96 -24.26
N ILE A 207 -2.28 25.19 -23.07
CA ILE A 207 -0.85 25.43 -22.91
C ILE A 207 -0.14 24.10 -22.65
N GLN A 208 0.73 23.71 -23.57
CA GLN A 208 1.49 22.45 -23.49
C GLN A 208 2.95 22.66 -23.08
N GLU A 209 3.51 23.85 -23.29
CA GLU A 209 4.94 24.13 -23.09
C GLU A 209 5.31 24.53 -21.66
N VAL A 210 4.33 24.99 -20.88
CA VAL A 210 4.51 25.43 -19.48
C VAL A 210 3.59 24.61 -18.57
N HIS A 211 4.01 24.39 -17.33
CA HIS A 211 3.13 23.72 -16.37
C HIS A 211 1.80 24.47 -16.22
N CYS A 212 0.69 23.77 -16.46
CA CYS A 212 -0.65 24.36 -16.56
C CYS A 212 -1.12 25.17 -15.32
N LEU A 213 -0.46 25.02 -14.17
CA LEU A 213 -0.77 25.76 -12.93
C LEU A 213 0.02 27.06 -12.76
N VAL A 214 0.86 27.42 -13.70
CA VAL A 214 1.67 28.69 -13.67
C VAL A 214 0.90 29.89 -14.17
N ILE A 215 -0.31 29.71 -14.66
CA ILE A 215 -1.18 30.73 -15.24
C ILE A 215 -2.03 31.45 -14.20
#